data_054ba3c4ec77cb3b89a871d45ba88dfa
#
_entry.id   054ba3c4ec77cb3b89a871d45ba88dfa
#
_cell.length_a   1.000
_cell.length_b   1.000
_cell.length_c   1.000
_cell.angle_alpha   90.00
_cell.angle_beta   90.00
_cell.angle_gamma   90.00
#
_symmetry.space_group_name_H-M   'P 1'
#
loop_
_entity.id
_entity.type
_entity.pdbx_description
1 polymer ?
#
loop_
_entity_poly.entity_id
_entity_poly.type
_entity_poly.pdbx_seq_one_letter_code
_entity_poly.pdbx_strand_id
1 'polypeptide(L)'
;MSLRAGLVPDLKLLERHFYTSSSCGVCGKTSLEALRAAAVYPMPERGFVVGETVLCQLPAALLSGQGAFSATGSAHAAALFDASGLLTAVYEDVGRHNALDKLIGHALLTGDLPLHDQGVLLSGRAGFELVQKTRMAASPMLVAIGAPSSLAVDLAWESGMTLAGFLRSTGFNVYACPDRIAKPAWSEA
;
A
#
# COMPACT_ATOMS: atom_id res chain seq x y z
N MET A 1 -7.99 -4.48 21.83
CA MET A 1 -9.08 -3.90 21.04
C MET A 1 -10.36 -4.63 21.41
N SER A 2 -11.42 -3.93 21.84
CA SER A 2 -12.71 -4.54 22.19
C SER A 2 -13.71 -4.32 21.07
N LEU A 3 -14.43 -5.36 20.68
CA LEU A 3 -15.50 -5.24 19.70
C LEU A 3 -16.74 -4.64 20.36
N ARG A 4 -17.58 -3.97 19.56
CA ARG A 4 -18.88 -3.46 20.02
C ARG A 4 -19.73 -4.61 20.54
N ALA A 5 -20.43 -4.41 21.64
CA ALA A 5 -21.31 -5.42 22.21
C ALA A 5 -22.34 -5.92 21.15
N GLY A 6 -22.46 -7.23 21.00
CA GLY A 6 -23.34 -7.87 20.03
C GLY A 6 -22.74 -8.09 18.63
N LEU A 7 -21.52 -7.63 18.34
CA LEU A 7 -20.83 -7.89 17.07
C LEU A 7 -20.05 -9.21 17.18
N VAL A 8 -20.50 -10.21 16.45
CA VAL A 8 -19.80 -11.51 16.33
C VAL A 8 -19.19 -11.55 14.93
N PRO A 9 -17.86 -11.38 14.81
CA PRO A 9 -17.20 -11.45 13.50
C PRO A 9 -17.25 -12.89 12.98
N ASP A 10 -17.47 -13.06 11.68
CA ASP A 10 -17.28 -14.36 11.02
C ASP A 10 -15.78 -14.62 10.86
N LEU A 11 -15.26 -15.47 11.74
CA LEU A 11 -13.83 -15.81 11.75
C LEU A 11 -13.48 -16.95 10.80
N LYS A 12 -14.44 -17.57 10.10
CA LYS A 12 -14.19 -18.71 9.20
C LYS A 12 -13.20 -18.37 8.09
N LEU A 13 -13.22 -17.13 7.58
CA LEU A 13 -12.26 -16.64 6.59
C LEU A 13 -10.84 -16.40 7.16
N LEU A 14 -10.70 -16.39 8.48
CA LEU A 14 -9.43 -16.19 9.19
C LEU A 14 -8.87 -17.50 9.76
N GLU A 15 -9.60 -18.61 9.66
CA GLU A 15 -9.13 -19.92 10.11
C GLU A 15 -7.99 -20.41 9.21
N ARG A 16 -6.81 -20.58 9.79
CA ARG A 16 -5.62 -21.09 9.10
C ARG A 16 -5.49 -22.57 9.39
N HIS A 17 -5.78 -23.40 8.40
CA HIS A 17 -5.70 -24.87 8.53
C HIS A 17 -4.29 -25.44 8.27
N PHE A 18 -3.26 -24.60 8.07
CA PHE A 18 -1.91 -25.04 7.74
C PHE A 18 -0.85 -24.42 8.66
N TYR A 19 0.18 -25.20 8.96
CA TYR A 19 1.38 -24.73 9.64
C TYR A 19 2.11 -23.74 8.71
N THR A 20 2.12 -22.47 9.05
CA THR A 20 2.84 -21.46 8.27
C THR A 20 4.31 -21.46 8.65
N SER A 21 5.16 -21.95 7.73
CA SER A 21 6.61 -21.94 7.89
C SER A 21 7.27 -20.58 7.56
N SER A 22 6.49 -19.61 7.09
CA SER A 22 6.97 -18.27 6.74
C SER A 22 6.00 -17.20 7.22
N SER A 23 6.51 -16.01 7.55
CA SER A 23 5.72 -14.86 8.02
C SER A 23 4.75 -14.30 6.96
N CYS A 24 4.86 -14.70 5.70
CA CYS A 24 3.97 -14.26 4.63
C CYS A 24 2.65 -15.05 4.57
N GLY A 25 2.53 -16.22 5.25
CA GLY A 25 1.28 -16.99 5.31
C GLY A 25 0.80 -17.61 3.98
N VAL A 26 1.54 -17.43 2.89
CA VAL A 26 1.15 -17.84 1.52
C VAL A 26 1.87 -19.12 1.13
N CYS A 27 1.58 -20.22 1.81
CA CYS A 27 2.10 -21.55 1.44
C CYS A 27 0.94 -22.44 0.99
N GLY A 28 0.64 -22.44 -0.32
CA GLY A 28 -0.32 -23.35 -0.95
C GLY A 28 -1.37 -22.65 -1.83
N LYS A 29 -1.75 -23.29 -2.96
CA LYS A 29 -2.72 -22.72 -3.94
C LYS A 29 -4.13 -22.48 -3.35
N THR A 30 -4.55 -23.27 -2.37
CA THR A 30 -5.84 -23.12 -1.67
C THR A 30 -5.88 -21.93 -0.72
N SER A 31 -4.72 -21.40 -0.30
CA SER A 31 -4.67 -20.22 0.55
C SER A 31 -4.72 -18.91 -0.23
N LEU A 32 -4.37 -18.90 -1.52
CA LEU A 32 -4.44 -17.67 -2.36
C LEU A 32 -5.88 -17.22 -2.59
N GLU A 33 -6.83 -18.13 -2.79
CA GLU A 33 -8.25 -17.79 -2.93
C GLU A 33 -8.85 -17.30 -1.61
N ALA A 34 -8.45 -17.90 -0.48
CA ALA A 34 -8.89 -17.45 0.84
C ALA A 34 -8.26 -16.10 1.25
N LEU A 35 -7.07 -15.78 0.71
CA LEU A 35 -6.38 -14.49 0.93
C LEU A 35 -6.93 -13.34 0.07
N ARG A 36 -7.73 -13.65 -0.96
CA ARG A 36 -8.51 -12.66 -1.73
C ARG A 36 -9.75 -12.26 -0.93
N ALA A 37 -9.55 -11.77 0.30
CA ALA A 37 -10.65 -11.28 1.14
C ALA A 37 -11.52 -10.31 0.35
N ALA A 38 -12.85 -10.46 0.44
CA ALA A 38 -13.78 -9.54 -0.19
C ALA A 38 -13.51 -8.12 0.35
N ALA A 39 -13.12 -7.22 -0.54
CA ALA A 39 -12.83 -5.85 -0.14
C ALA A 39 -14.14 -5.15 0.28
N VAL A 40 -14.11 -4.49 1.42
CA VAL A 40 -15.27 -3.79 1.99
C VAL A 40 -15.64 -2.56 1.14
N TYR A 41 -14.62 -1.90 0.56
CA TYR A 41 -14.81 -0.70 -0.25
C TYR A 41 -14.50 -0.97 -1.73
N PRO A 42 -15.30 -0.43 -2.68
CA PRO A 42 -14.96 -0.49 -4.10
C PRO A 42 -13.70 0.34 -4.37
N MET A 43 -12.94 -0.05 -5.40
CA MET A 43 -11.87 0.83 -5.90
C MET A 43 -12.46 1.98 -6.69
N PRO A 44 -11.91 3.21 -6.56
CA PRO A 44 -12.38 4.32 -7.38
C PRO A 44 -12.00 4.10 -8.85
N GLU A 45 -12.97 4.25 -9.75
CA GLU A 45 -12.73 4.09 -11.18
C GLU A 45 -11.84 5.22 -11.74
N ARG A 46 -12.02 6.45 -11.23
CA ARG A 46 -11.31 7.66 -11.65
C ARG A 46 -11.10 8.60 -10.44
N GLY A 47 -10.32 9.65 -10.64
CA GLY A 47 -10.18 10.76 -9.68
C GLY A 47 -8.76 11.00 -9.21
N PHE A 48 -8.07 9.99 -8.70
CA PHE A 48 -6.71 10.16 -8.18
C PHE A 48 -5.68 9.98 -9.30
N VAL A 49 -5.03 11.07 -9.68
CA VAL A 49 -3.96 11.08 -10.69
C VAL A 49 -2.78 11.89 -10.16
N VAL A 50 -1.56 11.36 -10.33
CA VAL A 50 -0.32 11.96 -9.81
C VAL A 50 0.67 12.14 -10.94
N GLY A 51 1.34 13.29 -11.00
CA GLY A 51 2.40 13.54 -11.98
C GLY A 51 3.64 12.68 -11.73
N GLU A 52 4.30 12.21 -12.79
CA GLU A 52 5.55 11.45 -12.72
C GLU A 52 6.62 12.17 -11.89
N THR A 53 6.79 13.48 -12.11
CA THR A 53 7.76 14.31 -11.36
C THR A 53 7.44 14.38 -9.87
N VAL A 54 6.15 14.39 -9.51
CA VAL A 54 5.70 14.38 -8.11
C VAL A 54 6.06 13.06 -7.44
N LEU A 55 5.83 11.93 -8.11
CA LEU A 55 6.21 10.61 -7.59
C LEU A 55 7.73 10.54 -7.31
N CYS A 56 8.56 11.08 -8.20
CA CYS A 56 10.02 11.11 -8.01
C CYS A 56 10.49 11.94 -6.81
N GLN A 57 9.66 12.83 -6.26
CA GLN A 57 9.98 13.63 -5.07
C GLN A 57 9.62 12.89 -3.75
N LEU A 58 8.72 11.92 -3.79
CA LEU A 58 8.24 11.20 -2.61
C LEU A 58 9.35 10.53 -1.77
N PRO A 59 10.44 9.95 -2.34
CA PRO A 59 11.49 9.36 -1.51
C PRO A 59 12.17 10.37 -0.58
N ALA A 60 12.43 11.58 -1.06
CA ALA A 60 13.03 12.65 -0.26
C ALA A 60 12.05 13.16 0.82
N ALA A 61 10.78 13.32 0.45
CA ALA A 61 9.72 13.71 1.39
C ALA A 61 9.56 12.66 2.50
N LEU A 62 9.56 11.36 2.14
CA LEU A 62 9.46 10.28 3.13
C LEU A 62 10.66 10.29 4.09
N LEU A 63 11.87 10.41 3.57
CA LEU A 63 13.09 10.42 4.39
C LEU A 63 13.07 11.56 5.43
N SER A 64 12.59 12.74 5.05
CA SER A 64 12.46 13.87 5.99
C SER A 64 11.40 13.66 7.07
N GLY A 65 10.41 12.80 6.82
CA GLY A 65 9.36 12.41 7.79
C GLY A 65 9.74 11.23 8.70
N GLN A 66 10.88 10.55 8.46
CA GLN A 66 11.28 9.34 9.18
C GLN A 66 12.21 9.65 10.36
N GLY A 67 11.64 9.96 11.53
CA GLY A 67 12.39 10.25 12.74
C GLY A 67 13.09 9.02 13.35
N ALA A 68 12.40 7.88 13.41
CA ALA A 68 12.97 6.65 13.95
C ALA A 68 14.07 6.07 13.05
N PHE A 69 13.90 6.11 11.73
CA PHE A 69 14.92 5.70 10.77
C PHE A 69 16.16 6.60 10.89
N SER A 70 15.98 7.91 10.98
CA SER A 70 17.10 8.87 11.14
C SER A 70 17.92 8.62 12.41
N ALA A 71 17.25 8.18 13.49
CA ALA A 71 17.90 7.89 14.76
C ALA A 71 18.58 6.51 14.82
N THR A 72 18.04 5.50 14.08
CA THR A 72 18.44 4.10 14.25
C THR A 72 18.99 3.44 12.99
N GLY A 73 18.69 3.98 11.80
CA GLY A 73 19.01 3.37 10.50
C GLY A 73 18.21 2.08 10.19
N SER A 74 17.19 1.73 11.00
CA SER A 74 16.62 0.39 11.04
C SER A 74 15.09 0.34 11.10
N ALA A 75 14.38 1.38 10.64
CA ALA A 75 12.93 1.40 10.59
C ALA A 75 12.40 1.37 9.15
N HIS A 76 11.26 0.72 8.94
CA HIS A 76 10.44 0.85 7.74
C HIS A 76 9.37 1.93 7.94
N ALA A 77 8.96 2.56 6.84
CA ALA A 77 7.87 3.53 6.87
C ALA A 77 6.80 3.20 5.84
N ALA A 78 5.57 3.57 6.18
CA ALA A 78 4.44 3.70 5.29
C ALA A 78 3.86 5.11 5.42
N ALA A 79 3.51 5.74 4.29
CA ALA A 79 2.94 7.07 4.27
C ALA A 79 1.71 7.14 3.35
N LEU A 80 0.78 8.04 3.67
CA LEU A 80 -0.25 8.51 2.74
C LEU A 80 0.25 9.77 2.05
N PHE A 81 -0.07 9.91 0.76
CA PHE A 81 0.22 11.11 -0.02
C PHE A 81 -0.98 11.50 -0.90
N ASP A 82 -1.17 12.78 -1.08
CA ASP A 82 -2.18 13.34 -1.99
C ASP A 82 -1.64 13.49 -3.42
N ALA A 83 -2.48 13.96 -4.35
CA ALA A 83 -2.13 14.15 -5.75
C ALA A 83 -1.01 15.19 -5.98
N SER A 84 -0.75 16.08 -5.02
CA SER A 84 0.36 17.04 -5.05
C SER A 84 1.69 16.45 -4.54
N GLY A 85 1.66 15.25 -3.94
CA GLY A 85 2.81 14.61 -3.30
C GLY A 85 3.02 15.01 -1.85
N LEU A 86 2.10 15.76 -1.25
CA LEU A 86 2.14 16.08 0.17
C LEU A 86 1.88 14.81 0.98
N LEU A 87 2.78 14.49 1.91
CA LEU A 87 2.59 13.39 2.85
C LEU A 87 1.61 13.84 3.93
N THR A 88 0.43 13.20 3.98
CA THR A 88 -0.64 13.51 4.94
C THR A 88 -0.49 12.73 6.24
N ALA A 89 0.15 11.57 6.20
CA ALA A 89 0.48 10.76 7.37
C ALA A 89 1.73 9.92 7.10
N VAL A 90 2.58 9.73 8.13
CA VAL A 90 3.77 8.86 8.09
C VAL A 90 3.81 8.02 9.34
N TYR A 91 3.97 6.71 9.19
CA TYR A 91 4.11 5.77 10.29
C TYR A 91 5.34 4.88 10.09
N GLU A 92 6.11 4.72 11.17
CA GLU A 92 7.31 3.90 11.18
C GLU A 92 7.14 2.68 12.10
N ASP A 93 7.80 1.58 11.72
CA ASP A 93 7.93 0.36 12.52
C ASP A 93 9.17 -0.43 12.07
N VAL A 94 9.68 -1.32 12.92
CA VAL A 94 10.73 -2.28 12.55
C VAL A 94 10.24 -3.22 11.42
N GLY A 95 8.95 -3.55 11.42
CA GLY A 95 8.30 -4.38 10.40
C GLY A 95 7.53 -3.55 9.38
N ARG A 96 7.84 -3.70 8.09
CA ARG A 96 7.12 -2.99 7.01
C ARG A 96 5.60 -3.22 7.00
N HIS A 97 5.15 -4.42 7.42
CA HIS A 97 3.71 -4.73 7.54
C HIS A 97 3.06 -3.95 8.67
N ASN A 98 3.74 -3.86 9.81
CA ASN A 98 3.26 -3.10 10.95
C ASN A 98 3.20 -1.58 10.66
N ALA A 99 4.17 -1.04 9.90
CA ALA A 99 4.14 0.37 9.49
C ALA A 99 2.87 0.67 8.68
N LEU A 100 2.52 -0.20 7.71
CA LEU A 100 1.29 -0.06 6.93
C LEU A 100 0.03 -0.30 7.80
N ASP A 101 0.05 -1.24 8.73
CA ASP A 101 -1.07 -1.49 9.65
C ASP A 101 -1.34 -0.29 10.57
N LYS A 102 -0.28 0.37 11.05
CA LYS A 102 -0.41 1.63 11.81
C LYS A 102 -1.06 2.72 10.96
N LEU A 103 -0.63 2.87 9.70
CA LEU A 103 -1.15 3.86 8.78
C LEU A 103 -2.65 3.66 8.49
N ILE A 104 -3.03 2.44 8.08
CA ILE A 104 -4.44 2.10 7.78
C ILE A 104 -5.29 2.13 9.06
N GLY A 105 -4.73 1.65 10.17
CA GLY A 105 -5.39 1.68 11.47
C GLY A 105 -5.67 3.12 11.94
N HIS A 106 -4.76 4.05 11.71
CA HIS A 106 -5.02 5.47 11.96
C HIS A 106 -6.18 5.97 11.11
N ALA A 107 -6.14 5.77 9.78
CA ALA A 107 -7.21 6.19 8.89
C ALA A 107 -8.58 5.60 9.27
N LEU A 108 -8.61 4.34 9.74
CA LEU A 108 -9.82 3.72 10.26
C LEU A 108 -10.34 4.42 11.53
N LEU A 109 -9.44 4.75 12.47
CA LEU A 109 -9.80 5.35 13.75
C LEU A 109 -10.23 6.82 13.62
N THR A 110 -9.69 7.53 12.64
CA THR A 110 -10.05 8.94 12.34
C THR A 110 -11.27 9.07 11.42
N GLY A 111 -11.72 7.95 10.81
CA GLY A 111 -12.87 7.96 9.90
C GLY A 111 -12.52 8.37 8.47
N ASP A 112 -11.24 8.31 8.09
CA ASP A 112 -10.73 8.74 6.78
C ASP A 112 -10.80 7.62 5.72
N LEU A 113 -11.25 6.40 6.08
CA LEU A 113 -11.53 5.36 5.10
C LEU A 113 -12.86 5.60 4.38
N PRO A 114 -12.95 5.29 3.08
CA PRO A 114 -11.93 4.74 2.17
C PRO A 114 -10.94 5.80 1.65
N LEU A 115 -9.69 5.37 1.34
CA LEU A 115 -8.59 6.23 0.89
C LEU A 115 -8.61 6.51 -0.62
N HIS A 116 -9.77 6.90 -1.17
CA HIS A 116 -9.96 7.05 -2.62
C HIS A 116 -9.09 8.13 -3.27
N ASP A 117 -8.74 9.16 -2.50
CA ASP A 117 -8.00 10.34 -2.97
C ASP A 117 -6.56 10.39 -2.43
N GLN A 118 -6.04 9.25 -1.97
CA GLN A 118 -4.69 9.16 -1.42
C GLN A 118 -3.97 7.91 -1.91
N GLY A 119 -2.69 8.07 -2.25
CA GLY A 119 -1.77 6.98 -2.54
C GLY A 119 -1.04 6.51 -1.29
N VAL A 120 -0.61 5.25 -1.29
CA VAL A 120 0.27 4.67 -0.26
C VAL A 120 1.69 4.61 -0.76
N LEU A 121 2.64 5.11 0.03
CA LEU A 121 4.08 5.02 -0.20
C LEU A 121 4.73 4.09 0.82
N LEU A 122 5.55 3.15 0.36
CA LEU A 122 6.30 2.22 1.20
C LEU A 122 7.81 2.44 1.07
N SER A 123 8.53 2.52 2.19
CA SER A 123 10.00 2.59 2.20
C SER A 123 10.68 1.28 1.80
N GLY A 124 9.96 0.17 1.83
CA GLY A 124 10.47 -1.18 1.57
C GLY A 124 9.91 -1.81 0.30
N ARG A 125 9.96 -3.15 0.25
CA ARG A 125 9.40 -3.96 -0.85
C ARG A 125 7.87 -4.04 -0.73
N ALA A 126 7.16 -4.04 -1.88
CA ALA A 126 5.73 -4.28 -1.96
C ALA A 126 5.46 -5.80 -2.16
N GLY A 127 5.20 -6.51 -1.05
CA GLY A 127 4.72 -7.90 -1.10
C GLY A 127 3.21 -7.98 -1.29
N PHE A 128 2.71 -9.19 -1.59
CA PHE A 128 1.28 -9.48 -1.77
C PHE A 128 0.41 -8.92 -0.64
N GLU A 129 0.77 -9.19 0.62
CA GLU A 129 -0.01 -8.75 1.79
C GLU A 129 -0.12 -7.23 1.90
N LEU A 130 0.93 -6.49 1.50
CA LEU A 130 0.91 -5.02 1.54
C LEU A 130 -0.02 -4.46 0.45
N VAL A 131 -0.03 -5.06 -0.75
CA VAL A 131 -1.00 -4.72 -1.81
C VAL A 131 -2.42 -5.05 -1.36
N GLN A 132 -2.64 -6.22 -0.74
CA GLN A 132 -3.95 -6.62 -0.21
C GLN A 132 -4.47 -5.62 0.84
N LYS A 133 -3.65 -5.23 1.81
CA LYS A 133 -4.02 -4.26 2.85
C LYS A 133 -4.37 -2.90 2.25
N THR A 134 -3.56 -2.44 1.28
CA THR A 134 -3.81 -1.19 0.55
C THR A 134 -5.13 -1.25 -0.23
N ARG A 135 -5.40 -2.41 -0.88
CA ARG A 135 -6.67 -2.66 -1.57
C ARG A 135 -7.86 -2.63 -0.63
N MET A 136 -7.75 -3.20 0.57
CA MET A 136 -8.82 -3.18 1.58
C MET A 136 -9.13 -1.77 2.09
N ALA A 137 -8.13 -0.90 2.13
CA ALA A 137 -8.30 0.53 2.44
C ALA A 137 -8.81 1.35 1.23
N ALA A 138 -8.96 0.72 0.04
CA ALA A 138 -9.37 1.33 -1.22
C ALA A 138 -8.49 2.50 -1.68
N SER A 139 -7.19 2.48 -1.36
CA SER A 139 -6.24 3.40 -1.95
C SER A 139 -5.96 2.99 -3.41
N PRO A 140 -6.11 3.91 -4.38
CA PRO A 140 -5.99 3.60 -5.80
C PRO A 140 -4.56 3.40 -6.29
N MET A 141 -3.57 3.76 -5.48
CA MET A 141 -2.15 3.72 -5.86
C MET A 141 -1.28 3.24 -4.70
N LEU A 142 -0.38 2.30 -5.00
CA LEU A 142 0.72 1.91 -4.11
C LEU A 142 2.06 2.13 -4.83
N VAL A 143 2.93 2.88 -4.18
CA VAL A 143 4.29 3.14 -4.68
C VAL A 143 5.30 2.63 -3.65
N ALA A 144 6.34 1.93 -4.10
CA ALA A 144 7.34 1.35 -3.23
C ALA A 144 8.77 1.74 -3.64
N ILE A 145 9.62 2.05 -2.66
CA ILE A 145 11.05 2.26 -2.88
C ILE A 145 11.72 0.94 -3.28
N GLY A 146 11.22 -0.19 -2.79
CA GLY A 146 11.68 -1.53 -3.15
C GLY A 146 10.91 -2.17 -4.30
N ALA A 147 11.24 -3.43 -4.59
CA ALA A 147 10.61 -4.23 -5.63
C ALA A 147 9.23 -4.77 -5.19
N PRO A 148 8.24 -4.89 -6.09
CA PRO A 148 7.06 -5.72 -5.87
C PRO A 148 7.38 -7.22 -6.08
N SER A 149 6.59 -8.10 -5.47
CA SER A 149 6.57 -9.52 -5.83
C SER A 149 5.63 -9.76 -7.01
N SER A 150 5.79 -10.89 -7.73
CA SER A 150 4.90 -11.27 -8.85
C SER A 150 3.44 -11.33 -8.40
N LEU A 151 3.14 -11.98 -7.28
CA LEU A 151 1.79 -12.04 -6.71
C LEU A 151 1.22 -10.67 -6.33
N ALA A 152 2.07 -9.71 -5.93
CA ALA A 152 1.66 -8.33 -5.68
C ALA A 152 1.23 -7.62 -6.97
N VAL A 153 1.95 -7.88 -8.07
CA VAL A 153 1.62 -7.35 -9.40
C VAL A 153 0.28 -7.91 -9.88
N ASP A 154 0.10 -9.23 -9.79
CA ASP A 154 -1.15 -9.89 -10.21
C ASP A 154 -2.36 -9.33 -9.45
N LEU A 155 -2.25 -9.21 -8.11
CA LEU A 155 -3.32 -8.64 -7.29
C LEU A 155 -3.60 -7.17 -7.62
N ALA A 156 -2.57 -6.37 -7.91
CA ALA A 156 -2.73 -4.97 -8.29
C ALA A 156 -3.49 -4.84 -9.62
N TRP A 157 -3.18 -5.66 -10.63
CA TRP A 157 -3.90 -5.73 -11.89
C TRP A 157 -5.37 -6.13 -11.69
N GLU A 158 -5.63 -7.22 -10.96
CA GLU A 158 -6.99 -7.69 -10.67
C GLU A 158 -7.84 -6.65 -9.91
N SER A 159 -7.17 -5.83 -9.09
CA SER A 159 -7.84 -4.81 -8.27
C SER A 159 -8.02 -3.46 -8.96
N GLY A 160 -7.44 -3.26 -10.15
CA GLY A 160 -7.40 -1.94 -10.79
C GLY A 160 -6.57 -0.92 -10.01
N MET A 161 -5.57 -1.36 -9.24
CA MET A 161 -4.67 -0.51 -8.45
C MET A 161 -3.41 -0.19 -9.23
N THR A 162 -3.01 1.08 -9.28
CA THR A 162 -1.71 1.45 -9.81
C THR A 162 -0.61 0.97 -8.86
N LEU A 163 0.34 0.17 -9.37
CA LEU A 163 1.49 -0.31 -8.62
C LEU A 163 2.78 0.14 -9.28
N ALA A 164 3.58 0.92 -8.55
CA ALA A 164 4.92 1.31 -8.96
C ALA A 164 5.96 0.83 -7.94
N GLY A 165 7.15 0.52 -8.41
CA GLY A 165 8.26 0.06 -7.57
C GLY A 165 9.60 0.60 -8.05
N PHE A 166 10.66 0.33 -7.28
CA PHE A 166 12.00 0.88 -7.49
C PHE A 166 12.01 2.40 -7.57
N LEU A 167 11.14 3.04 -6.78
CA LEU A 167 11.00 4.49 -6.79
C LEU A 167 12.30 5.16 -6.36
N ARG A 168 12.78 6.10 -7.19
CA ARG A 168 13.97 6.94 -6.99
C ARG A 168 13.65 8.37 -7.43
N SER A 169 14.52 9.30 -7.10
CA SER A 169 14.43 10.69 -7.59
C SER A 169 14.59 10.81 -9.11
N THR A 170 15.14 9.79 -9.77
CA THR A 170 15.40 9.75 -11.21
C THR A 170 14.40 8.94 -12.01
N GLY A 171 13.43 8.26 -11.35
CA GLY A 171 12.43 7.44 -12.01
C GLY A 171 11.93 6.27 -11.18
N PHE A 172 11.04 5.48 -11.78
CA PHE A 172 10.43 4.29 -11.17
C PHE A 172 9.94 3.34 -12.28
N ASN A 173 9.57 2.12 -11.90
CA ASN A 173 8.94 1.17 -12.80
C ASN A 173 7.46 1.03 -12.46
N VAL A 174 6.58 1.07 -13.48
CA VAL A 174 5.16 0.80 -13.33
C VAL A 174 4.88 -0.66 -13.65
N TYR A 175 4.22 -1.35 -12.74
CA TYR A 175 3.93 -2.78 -12.83
C TYR A 175 2.46 -3.09 -13.09
N ALA A 176 1.55 -2.21 -12.68
CA ALA A 176 0.11 -2.38 -12.91
C ALA A 176 -0.60 -1.03 -13.06
N CYS A 177 -1.66 -1.01 -13.88
CA CYS A 177 -2.64 0.06 -14.04
C CYS A 177 -2.03 1.47 -14.14
N PRO A 178 -1.33 1.84 -15.23
CA PRO A 178 -0.56 3.08 -15.36
C PRO A 178 -1.41 4.35 -15.45
N ASP A 179 -2.73 4.24 -15.64
CA ASP A 179 -3.62 5.35 -16.02
C ASP A 179 -3.72 6.47 -14.99
N ARG A 180 -3.28 6.22 -13.74
CA ARG A 180 -3.23 7.22 -12.67
C ARG A 180 -1.89 7.95 -12.57
N ILE A 181 -1.00 7.77 -13.55
CA ILE A 181 0.28 8.48 -13.62
C ILE A 181 0.25 9.41 -14.81
N ALA A 182 0.20 10.72 -14.54
CA ALA A 182 0.25 11.73 -15.58
C ALA A 182 1.69 11.89 -16.08
N LYS A 183 1.87 11.72 -17.39
CA LYS A 183 3.15 12.02 -18.05
C LYS A 183 3.37 13.52 -18.16
N PRO A 184 4.63 13.99 -18.15
CA PRO A 184 4.93 15.38 -18.44
C PRO A 184 4.43 15.77 -19.84
N ALA A 185 3.90 16.98 -20.00
CA ALA A 185 3.33 17.46 -21.26
C ALA A 185 4.31 17.51 -22.46
N TRP A 186 5.62 17.30 -22.24
CA TRP A 186 6.69 17.30 -23.26
C TRP A 186 7.16 15.90 -23.67
N SER A 187 6.49 14.83 -23.24
CA SER A 187 6.86 13.44 -23.63
C SER A 187 6.26 12.98 -24.96
N GLU A 188 5.61 13.87 -25.74
CA GLU A 188 5.03 13.60 -27.07
C GLU A 188 5.87 14.23 -28.20
N ALA A 189 7.18 14.08 -28.15
CA ALA A 189 8.05 14.48 -29.25
C ALA A 189 8.85 13.30 -29.80
#